data_35f0113994d9a10248f0f26cbe94a57a
#
_entry.id   35f0113994d9a10248f0f26cbe94a57a
#
_cell.length_a   1.000
_cell.length_b   1.000
_cell.length_c   1.000
_cell.angle_alpha   90.00
_cell.angle_beta   90.00
_cell.angle_gamma   90.00
#
_symmetry.space_group_name_H-M   'P 1'
#
loop_
_entity.id
_entity.type
_entity.pdbx_description
1 polymer ?
#
loop_
_entity_poly.entity_id
_entity_poly.type
_entity_poly.pdbx_seq_one_letter_code
_entity_poly.pdbx_strand_id
1 'polypeptide(L)'
;MAVPIGQIIPSGTGCLKNRGRGIAYYTALPYNYSMEFIEASAFTKHVYKYLSEDEFLGLQSFLLEYPEAGKVVPGSGGIRKVRWAIAGKGKSGGVRVIYYFKRHEDEIWLLTIYSKSEIENIPAHILRQIAKEIENV
;
A
#
# COMPACT_ATOMS: atom_id res chain seq x y z
N MET A 1 8.23 1.59 -14.60
CA MET A 1 7.35 0.47 -14.79
C MET A 1 5.91 0.94 -14.67
N ALA A 2 5.19 0.90 -15.75
CA ALA A 2 3.79 1.26 -15.74
C ALA A 2 2.96 0.01 -15.50
N VAL A 3 2.03 0.08 -14.56
CA VAL A 3 1.14 -1.03 -14.28
C VAL A 3 -0.22 -0.68 -14.85
N PRO A 4 -0.73 -1.46 -15.80
CA PRO A 4 -2.07 -1.21 -16.35
C PRO A 4 -3.11 -1.24 -15.24
N ILE A 5 -4.13 -0.42 -15.36
CA ILE A 5 -5.15 -0.32 -14.34
C ILE A 5 -5.78 -1.70 -14.05
N GLY A 6 -5.92 -2.53 -15.07
CA GLY A 6 -6.48 -3.85 -14.88
C GLY A 6 -5.64 -4.77 -14.03
N GLN A 7 -4.36 -4.44 -13.87
CA GLN A 7 -3.46 -5.19 -12.98
C GLN A 7 -3.39 -4.59 -11.59
N ILE A 8 -3.80 -3.34 -11.46
CA ILE A 8 -3.80 -2.66 -10.17
C ILE A 8 -5.02 -3.09 -9.37
N ILE A 9 -6.18 -3.12 -10.03
CA ILE A 9 -7.42 -3.45 -9.35
C ILE A 9 -7.49 -4.95 -9.18
N PRO A 10 -7.49 -5.44 -7.95
CA PRO A 10 -7.65 -6.87 -7.74
C PRO A 10 -9.05 -7.26 -8.17
N SER A 11 -9.16 -8.47 -8.67
CA SER A 11 -10.44 -9.01 -9.14
C SER A 11 -11.36 -9.28 -7.95
N GLY A 12 -11.76 -8.26 -7.27
CA GLY A 12 -12.64 -8.40 -6.11
C GLY A 12 -12.10 -9.30 -5.00
N THR A 13 -11.33 -10.31 -5.37
CA THR A 13 -10.79 -11.24 -4.39
C THR A 13 -9.73 -10.62 -3.51
N GLY A 14 -8.84 -9.86 -4.10
CA GLY A 14 -7.79 -9.20 -3.31
C GLY A 14 -8.39 -8.23 -2.34
N CYS A 15 -9.38 -7.49 -2.79
CA CYS A 15 -10.07 -6.53 -1.96
C CYS A 15 -10.81 -7.23 -0.83
N LEU A 16 -11.50 -8.33 -1.15
CA LEU A 16 -12.21 -9.10 -0.15
C LEU A 16 -11.25 -9.73 0.85
N LYS A 17 -10.12 -10.20 0.37
CA LYS A 17 -9.12 -10.79 1.23
C LYS A 17 -8.58 -9.76 2.23
N ASN A 18 -8.32 -8.57 1.75
CA ASN A 18 -7.86 -7.51 2.64
C ASN A 18 -8.95 -7.11 3.60
N ARG A 19 -10.15 -7.01 3.11
CA ARG A 19 -11.29 -6.69 3.95
C ARG A 19 -11.48 -7.76 5.00
N GLY A 20 -11.28 -9.01 4.62
CA GLY A 20 -11.37 -10.12 5.56
C GLY A 20 -10.35 -10.01 6.68
N ARG A 21 -9.13 -9.66 6.34
CA ARG A 21 -8.11 -9.44 7.35
C ARG A 21 -8.39 -8.19 8.15
N GLY A 22 -8.85 -7.16 7.46
CA GLY A 22 -9.15 -5.89 8.10
C GLY A 22 -10.38 -5.96 8.98
N ILE A 23 -11.30 -6.89 8.71
CA ILE A 23 -12.52 -7.00 9.50
C ILE A 23 -12.21 -7.22 10.97
N ALA A 24 -11.32 -8.16 11.27
CA ALA A 24 -10.95 -8.42 12.66
C ALA A 24 -10.41 -7.16 13.31
N TYR A 25 -9.75 -6.35 12.53
CA TYR A 25 -9.17 -5.10 12.99
C TYR A 25 -10.25 -4.01 13.07
N TYR A 26 -11.12 -3.95 12.08
CA TYR A 26 -12.20 -2.96 12.05
C TYR A 26 -13.14 -3.09 13.23
N THR A 27 -13.32 -4.28 13.76
CA THR A 27 -14.19 -4.45 14.91
C THR A 27 -13.69 -3.71 16.14
N ALA A 28 -12.42 -3.32 16.13
CA ALA A 28 -11.85 -2.55 17.23
C ALA A 28 -11.94 -1.04 17.00
N LEU A 29 -12.48 -0.62 15.86
CA LEU A 29 -12.59 0.78 15.49
C LEU A 29 -14.02 1.27 15.58
N PRO A 30 -14.23 2.60 15.58
CA PRO A 30 -15.58 3.13 15.55
C PRO A 30 -16.35 2.56 14.37
N TYR A 31 -17.60 2.25 14.59
CA TYR A 31 -18.42 1.58 13.59
C TYR A 31 -18.58 2.38 12.31
N ASN A 32 -18.43 3.69 12.37
CA ASN A 32 -18.55 4.53 11.19
C ASN A 32 -17.26 4.66 10.41
N TYR A 33 -16.21 4.00 10.87
CA TYR A 33 -14.92 4.04 10.18
C TYR A 33 -14.86 2.92 9.17
N SER A 34 -14.62 3.27 7.91
CA SER A 34 -14.43 2.26 6.88
C SER A 34 -13.32 2.72 5.95
N MET A 35 -12.27 1.92 5.89
CA MET A 35 -11.15 2.16 5.01
C MET A 35 -10.87 0.87 4.28
N GLU A 36 -10.71 0.96 2.98
CA GLU A 36 -10.51 -0.22 2.15
C GLU A 36 -9.07 -0.26 1.65
N PHE A 37 -8.45 -1.44 1.75
CA PHE A 37 -7.12 -1.65 1.18
C PHE A 37 -7.27 -2.37 -0.14
N ILE A 38 -6.69 -1.80 -1.18
CA ILE A 38 -6.70 -2.38 -2.51
C ILE A 38 -5.26 -2.70 -2.88
N GLU A 39 -4.98 -3.96 -3.19
CA GLU A 39 -3.63 -4.39 -3.52
C GLU A 39 -3.44 -4.44 -5.02
N ALA A 40 -2.43 -3.75 -5.52
CA ALA A 40 -1.99 -3.94 -6.89
C ALA A 40 -1.31 -5.31 -7.00
N SER A 41 -1.33 -5.89 -8.20
CA SER A 41 -0.74 -7.20 -8.38
C SER A 41 0.75 -7.23 -8.04
N ALA A 42 1.46 -6.15 -8.30
CA ALA A 42 2.88 -6.06 -7.94
C ALA A 42 3.07 -6.16 -6.43
N PHE A 43 2.18 -5.56 -5.67
CA PHE A 43 2.25 -5.64 -4.21
C PHE A 43 1.93 -7.05 -3.72
N THR A 44 0.81 -7.59 -4.19
CA THR A 44 0.38 -8.92 -3.76
C THR A 44 1.43 -9.98 -4.06
N LYS A 45 2.09 -9.83 -5.19
CA LYS A 45 3.09 -10.79 -5.63
C LYS A 45 4.31 -10.83 -4.72
N HIS A 46 4.65 -9.72 -4.09
CA HIS A 46 5.90 -9.60 -3.36
C HIS A 46 5.75 -9.42 -1.85
N VAL A 47 4.55 -9.15 -1.36
CA VAL A 47 4.39 -8.78 0.05
C VAL A 47 4.92 -9.86 0.99
N TYR A 48 4.63 -11.12 0.71
CA TYR A 48 5.04 -12.20 1.61
C TYR A 48 6.49 -12.65 1.40
N LYS A 49 7.18 -12.06 0.44
CA LYS A 49 8.62 -12.21 0.34
C LYS A 49 9.31 -11.42 1.46
N TYR A 50 8.68 -10.35 1.89
CA TYR A 50 9.28 -9.44 2.86
C TYR A 50 8.62 -9.45 4.22
N LEU A 51 7.31 -9.66 4.28
CA LEU A 51 6.53 -9.54 5.51
C LEU A 51 5.82 -10.83 5.83
N SER A 52 5.76 -11.16 7.12
CA SER A 52 4.87 -12.21 7.59
C SER A 52 3.44 -11.69 7.60
N GLU A 53 2.47 -12.58 7.86
CA GLU A 53 1.08 -12.17 8.02
C GLU A 53 0.95 -11.11 9.11
N ASP A 54 1.60 -11.34 10.24
CA ASP A 54 1.50 -10.42 11.36
C ASP A 54 2.13 -9.07 11.04
N GLU A 55 3.24 -9.08 10.33
CA GLU A 55 3.90 -7.85 9.93
C GLU A 55 3.06 -7.07 8.93
N PHE A 56 2.39 -7.78 8.03
CA PHE A 56 1.51 -7.13 7.08
C PHE A 56 0.29 -6.54 7.80
N LEU A 57 -0.27 -7.26 8.75
CA LEU A 57 -1.37 -6.72 9.55
C LEU A 57 -0.94 -5.47 10.31
N GLY A 58 0.29 -5.49 10.83
CA GLY A 58 0.84 -4.30 11.49
C GLY A 58 0.93 -3.11 10.58
N LEU A 59 1.38 -3.34 9.34
CA LEU A 59 1.46 -2.28 8.35
C LEU A 59 0.06 -1.73 8.02
N GLN A 60 -0.90 -2.62 7.83
CA GLN A 60 -2.26 -2.19 7.53
C GLN A 60 -2.86 -1.41 8.69
N SER A 61 -2.63 -1.86 9.91
CA SER A 61 -3.10 -1.14 11.10
C SER A 61 -2.50 0.25 11.18
N PHE A 62 -1.22 0.35 10.89
CA PHE A 62 -0.53 1.63 10.93
C PHE A 62 -1.08 2.60 9.89
N LEU A 63 -1.27 2.12 8.67
CA LEU A 63 -1.78 2.98 7.61
C LEU A 63 -3.25 3.32 7.81
N LEU A 64 -4.01 2.44 8.44
CA LEU A 64 -5.40 2.72 8.76
C LEU A 64 -5.50 3.88 9.74
N GLU A 65 -4.60 3.92 10.70
CA GLU A 65 -4.58 4.98 11.71
C GLU A 65 -3.91 6.25 11.17
N TYR A 66 -2.87 6.09 10.36
CA TYR A 66 -2.10 7.22 9.84
C TYR A 66 -1.94 7.10 8.32
N PRO A 67 -3.02 7.31 7.57
CA PRO A 67 -2.94 7.09 6.12
C PRO A 67 -1.99 8.04 5.40
N GLU A 68 -1.65 9.15 6.02
CA GLU A 68 -0.75 10.12 5.42
C GLU A 68 0.66 10.06 6.00
N ALA A 69 1.00 8.96 6.67
CA ALA A 69 2.30 8.83 7.32
C ALA A 69 3.45 8.81 6.33
N GLY A 70 3.24 8.22 5.15
CA GLY A 70 4.30 8.18 4.15
C GLY A 70 4.54 9.54 3.52
N LYS A 71 5.79 9.77 3.11
CA LYS A 71 6.13 11.02 2.45
C LYS A 71 5.68 10.98 1.00
N VAL A 72 5.11 12.09 0.54
CA VAL A 72 4.71 12.22 -0.85
C VAL A 72 5.96 12.26 -1.72
N VAL A 73 5.98 11.43 -2.75
CA VAL A 73 7.07 11.43 -3.72
C VAL A 73 6.87 12.65 -4.63
N PRO A 74 7.86 13.55 -4.72
CA PRO A 74 7.68 14.75 -5.54
C PRO A 74 7.36 14.40 -6.99
N GLY A 75 6.38 15.09 -7.57
CA GLY A 75 6.01 14.89 -8.96
C GLY A 75 5.20 13.64 -9.24
N SER A 76 4.78 12.92 -8.20
CA SER A 76 4.08 11.65 -8.37
C SER A 76 2.56 11.77 -8.37
N GLY A 77 2.04 12.97 -8.14
CA GLY A 77 0.59 13.13 -8.06
C GLY A 77 0.00 12.67 -6.74
N GLY A 78 0.80 12.58 -5.69
CA GLY A 78 0.29 12.23 -4.36
C GLY A 78 0.64 10.83 -3.90
N ILE A 79 1.40 10.09 -4.69
CA ILE A 79 1.86 8.76 -4.26
C ILE A 79 2.79 8.92 -3.06
N ARG A 80 2.63 8.05 -2.09
CA ARG A 80 3.41 8.11 -0.86
C ARG A 80 4.35 6.92 -0.73
N LYS A 81 5.43 7.15 -0.03
CA LYS A 81 6.41 6.12 0.25
C LYS A 81 6.65 6.08 1.75
N VAL A 82 6.46 4.91 2.35
CA VAL A 82 6.69 4.72 3.77
C VAL A 82 7.75 3.64 3.97
N ARG A 83 8.61 3.88 4.94
CA ARG A 83 9.62 2.91 5.34
C ARG A 83 9.01 2.04 6.44
N TRP A 84 9.11 0.73 6.27
CA TRP A 84 8.56 -0.20 7.26
C TRP A 84 9.66 -1.11 7.75
N ALA A 85 9.85 -1.14 9.06
CA ALA A 85 10.90 -1.95 9.66
C ALA A 85 10.48 -3.41 9.68
N ILE A 86 11.46 -4.28 9.47
CA ILE A 86 11.26 -5.72 9.55
C ILE A 86 11.98 -6.20 10.80
N ALA A 87 11.33 -7.08 11.54
CA ALA A 87 11.90 -7.63 12.77
C ALA A 87 13.26 -8.27 12.49
N GLY A 88 14.24 -7.93 13.33
CA GLY A 88 15.57 -8.49 13.24
C GLY A 88 16.49 -7.88 12.22
N LYS A 89 16.02 -6.91 11.46
CA LYS A 89 16.83 -6.33 10.37
C LYS A 89 17.30 -4.90 10.64
N GLY A 90 16.80 -4.25 11.67
CA GLY A 90 17.20 -2.89 11.96
C GLY A 90 16.68 -1.89 10.93
N LYS A 91 17.12 -0.64 11.06
CA LYS A 91 16.59 0.44 10.22
C LYS A 91 16.94 0.29 8.75
N SER A 92 18.15 -0.12 8.44
CA SER A 92 18.59 -0.21 7.05
C SER A 92 18.06 -1.45 6.36
N GLY A 93 17.59 -2.42 7.12
CA GLY A 93 17.08 -3.66 6.56
C GLY A 93 15.58 -3.68 6.31
N GLY A 94 14.91 -2.55 6.48
CA GLY A 94 13.48 -2.47 6.27
C GLY A 94 13.10 -2.45 4.81
N VAL A 95 11.78 -2.38 4.58
CA VAL A 95 11.25 -2.31 3.23
C VAL A 95 10.65 -0.93 2.97
N ARG A 96 10.42 -0.67 1.72
CA ARG A 96 9.70 0.52 1.27
C ARG A 96 8.36 0.09 0.71
N VAL A 97 7.31 0.76 1.15
CA VAL A 97 5.97 0.49 0.66
C VAL A 97 5.50 1.74 -0.09
N ILE A 98 5.10 1.54 -1.32
CA ILE A 98 4.57 2.62 -2.16
C ILE A 98 3.07 2.47 -2.17
N TYR A 99 2.36 3.51 -1.80
CA TYR A 99 0.91 3.46 -1.71
C TYR A 99 0.30 4.79 -2.09
N TYR A 100 -1.00 4.78 -2.35
CA TYR A 100 -1.76 5.96 -2.67
C TYR A 100 -3.00 6.01 -1.79
N PHE A 101 -3.20 7.13 -1.10
CA PHE A 101 -4.38 7.32 -0.27
C PHE A 101 -5.41 8.12 -1.06
N LYS A 102 -6.47 7.45 -1.50
CA LYS A 102 -7.57 8.09 -2.20
C LYS A 102 -8.57 8.57 -1.16
N ARG A 103 -8.34 9.77 -0.69
CA ARG A 103 -8.97 10.30 0.53
C ARG A 103 -10.49 10.32 0.47
N HIS A 104 -11.04 10.81 -0.63
CA HIS A 104 -12.49 11.00 -0.71
C HIS A 104 -13.26 9.69 -0.89
N GLU A 105 -12.57 8.60 -1.05
CA GLU A 105 -13.22 7.29 -1.12
C GLU A 105 -12.76 6.36 0.00
N ASP A 106 -11.90 6.88 0.89
CA ASP A 106 -11.37 6.11 2.01
C ASP A 106 -10.73 4.81 1.54
N GLU A 107 -9.88 4.91 0.52
CA GLU A 107 -9.17 3.78 -0.03
C GLU A 107 -7.67 3.98 0.06
N ILE A 108 -6.97 2.93 0.46
CA ILE A 108 -5.50 2.90 0.39
C ILE A 108 -5.12 1.86 -0.63
N TRP A 109 -4.44 2.32 -1.68
CA TRP A 109 -3.97 1.46 -2.76
C TRP A 109 -2.53 1.10 -2.49
N LEU A 110 -2.28 -0.17 -2.18
CA LEU A 110 -0.93 -0.67 -1.94
C LEU A 110 -0.34 -1.06 -3.29
N LEU A 111 0.64 -0.31 -3.76
CA LEU A 111 1.11 -0.42 -5.13
C LEU A 111 2.27 -1.36 -5.29
N THR A 112 3.28 -1.24 -4.44
CA THR A 112 4.41 -2.15 -4.49
C THR A 112 5.19 -2.11 -3.18
N ILE A 113 6.02 -3.13 -2.98
CA ILE A 113 6.86 -3.25 -1.81
C ILE A 113 8.21 -3.78 -2.27
N TYR A 114 9.28 -3.23 -1.73
CA TYR A 114 10.63 -3.64 -2.10
C TYR A 114 11.61 -3.28 -0.99
N SER A 115 12.76 -3.94 -0.99
CA SER A 115 13.83 -3.58 -0.08
C SER A 115 14.71 -2.53 -0.75
N LYS A 116 15.35 -1.71 0.05
CA LYS A 116 16.19 -0.63 -0.45
C LYS A 116 17.32 -1.16 -1.35
N SER A 117 17.80 -2.37 -1.07
CA SER A 117 18.91 -2.93 -1.81
C SER A 117 18.53 -3.51 -3.17
N GLU A 118 17.27 -3.74 -3.41
CA GLU A 118 16.84 -4.45 -4.61
C GLU A 118 16.33 -3.54 -5.70
N ILE A 119 15.65 -2.46 -5.33
CA ILE A 119 15.07 -1.54 -6.30
C ILE A 119 15.40 -0.14 -5.86
N GLU A 120 15.84 0.66 -6.80
CA GLU A 120 16.03 2.07 -6.55
C GLU A 120 14.71 2.80 -6.71
N ASN A 121 14.74 4.08 -6.93
CA ASN A 121 13.52 4.88 -6.99
C ASN A 121 12.76 4.61 -8.28
N ILE A 122 11.46 4.47 -8.16
CA ILE A 122 10.57 4.41 -9.31
C ILE A 122 10.43 5.84 -9.84
N PRO A 123 10.54 6.06 -11.15
CA PRO A 123 10.42 7.41 -11.70
C PRO A 123 9.08 8.05 -11.36
N ALA A 124 9.14 9.33 -10.99
CA ALA A 124 7.95 10.05 -10.56
C ALA A 124 6.86 10.11 -11.61
N HIS A 125 7.25 10.20 -12.90
CA HIS A 125 6.26 10.29 -13.96
C HIS A 125 5.44 9.00 -14.10
N ILE A 126 6.06 7.85 -13.80
CA ILE A 126 5.35 6.58 -13.79
C ILE A 126 4.36 6.55 -12.63
N LEU A 127 4.78 7.00 -11.47
CA LEU A 127 3.89 7.05 -10.31
C LEU A 127 2.73 8.01 -10.56
N ARG A 128 2.99 9.14 -11.20
CA ARG A 128 1.94 10.09 -11.51
C ARG A 128 0.90 9.51 -12.45
N GLN A 129 1.35 8.71 -13.41
CA GLN A 129 0.42 8.04 -14.31
C GLN A 129 -0.47 7.06 -13.54
N ILE A 130 0.12 6.31 -12.63
CA ILE A 130 -0.64 5.38 -11.80
C ILE A 130 -1.66 6.13 -10.94
N ALA A 131 -1.26 7.25 -10.36
CA ALA A 131 -2.18 8.03 -9.53
C ALA A 131 -3.37 8.52 -10.34
N LYS A 132 -3.13 8.96 -11.57
CA LYS A 132 -4.22 9.39 -12.46
C LYS A 132 -5.18 8.26 -12.77
N GLU A 133 -4.65 7.08 -13.01
CA GLU A 133 -5.50 5.93 -13.30
C GLU A 133 -6.36 5.56 -12.09
N ILE A 134 -5.78 5.64 -10.90
CA ILE A 134 -6.53 5.35 -9.68
C ILE A 134 -7.64 6.37 -9.47
N GLU A 135 -7.36 7.65 -9.70
CA GLU A 135 -8.36 8.69 -9.51
C GLU A 135 -9.53 8.56 -10.48
N ASN A 136 -9.30 7.94 -11.62
CA ASN A 136 -10.34 7.78 -12.63
C ASN A 136 -11.10 6.46 -12.52
N VAL A 137 -10.83 5.67 -11.52
CA VAL A 137 -11.52 4.38 -11.33
C VAL A 137 -12.88 4.54 -10.67
#